data_f337d835d33a5163aa06bd3ef133bdb3
#
_entry.id   f337d835d33a5163aa06bd3ef133bdb3
#
_cell.length_a   1.000
_cell.length_b   1.000
_cell.length_c   1.000
_cell.angle_alpha   90.00
_cell.angle_beta   90.00
_cell.angle_gamma   90.00
#
_symmetry.space_group_name_H-M   'P 1'
#
loop_
_entity.id
_entity.type
_entity.pdbx_description
1 polymer ?
#
loop_
_entity_poly.entity_id
_entity_poly.type
_entity_poly.pdbx_seq_one_letter_code
_entity_poly.pdbx_strand_id
1 'polypeptide(L)'
;MNIQVRYFASVREALGAGDSVEAPVGTTLALLRDLLIERSAAHAQVLARGRTLRCALNQSLADESAVVPDAAEVAFFPPVTGG
;
A
#
# COMPACT_ATOMS: atom_id res chain seq x y z
N MET A 1 -6.09 -7.61 -12.54
CA MET A 1 -6.30 -8.38 -11.30
C MET A 1 -6.75 -7.47 -10.18
N ASN A 2 -7.51 -8.00 -9.25
CA ASN A 2 -8.02 -7.22 -8.12
C ASN A 2 -7.10 -7.40 -6.91
N ILE A 3 -6.72 -6.28 -6.30
CA ILE A 3 -5.84 -6.27 -5.13
C ILE A 3 -6.58 -5.61 -3.97
N GLN A 4 -6.58 -6.27 -2.82
CA GLN A 4 -7.14 -5.71 -1.60
C GLN A 4 -6.03 -5.02 -0.83
N VAL A 5 -6.20 -3.72 -0.58
CA VAL A 5 -5.23 -2.92 0.16
C VAL A 5 -5.80 -2.59 1.52
N ARG A 6 -4.98 -2.76 2.56
CA ARG A 6 -5.35 -2.43 3.93
C ARG A 6 -4.39 -1.40 4.49
N TYR A 7 -4.94 -0.52 5.31
CA TYR A 7 -4.17 0.54 5.94
C TYR A 7 -4.19 0.36 7.45
N PHE A 8 -3.11 0.74 8.09
CA PHE A 8 -2.98 0.62 9.55
C PHE A 8 -2.42 1.90 10.15
N ALA A 9 -2.66 2.10 11.43
CA ALA A 9 -2.14 3.20 12.21
C ALA A 9 -2.50 4.57 11.58
N SER A 10 -1.54 5.47 11.45
CA SER A 10 -1.80 6.81 10.93
C SER A 10 -2.29 6.79 9.48
N VAL A 11 -1.89 5.82 8.69
CA VAL A 11 -2.38 5.68 7.31
C VAL A 11 -3.87 5.37 7.32
N ARG A 12 -4.30 4.47 8.19
CA ARG A 12 -5.71 4.13 8.34
C ARG A 12 -6.53 5.33 8.82
N GLU A 13 -6.00 6.12 9.72
CA GLU A 13 -6.69 7.31 10.21
C GLU A 13 -6.97 8.31 9.09
N ALA A 14 -6.07 8.39 8.12
CA ALA A 14 -6.22 9.33 7.01
C ALA A 14 -7.04 8.77 5.85
N LEU A 15 -6.91 7.48 5.54
CA LEU A 15 -7.46 6.89 4.32
C LEU A 15 -8.60 5.91 4.56
N GLY A 16 -8.85 5.52 5.80
CA GLY A 16 -9.83 4.49 6.13
C GLY A 16 -9.22 3.11 6.17
N ALA A 17 -10.06 2.09 6.27
CA ALA A 17 -9.63 0.72 6.50
C ALA A 17 -8.86 0.13 5.31
N GLY A 18 -9.23 0.49 4.09
CA GLY A 18 -8.58 -0.06 2.92
C GLY A 18 -9.24 0.35 1.62
N ASP A 19 -8.66 -0.11 0.53
CA ASP A 19 -9.14 0.13 -0.83
C ASP A 19 -9.06 -1.15 -1.64
N SER A 20 -9.86 -1.21 -2.69
CA SER A 20 -9.79 -2.25 -3.70
C SER A 20 -9.21 -1.64 -4.98
N VAL A 21 -8.22 -2.27 -5.57
CA VAL A 21 -7.49 -1.71 -6.71
C VAL A 21 -7.45 -2.73 -7.84
N GLU A 22 -7.86 -2.32 -9.03
CA GLU A 22 -7.61 -3.08 -10.25
C GLU A 22 -6.25 -2.68 -10.81
N ALA A 23 -5.39 -3.66 -11.07
CA ALA A 23 -4.05 -3.42 -11.59
C ALA A 23 -3.65 -4.52 -12.54
N PRO A 24 -2.75 -4.24 -13.50
CA PRO A 24 -2.27 -5.26 -14.43
C PRO A 24 -1.46 -6.34 -13.72
N VAL A 25 -1.45 -7.53 -14.30
CA VAL A 25 -0.55 -8.60 -13.88
C VAL A 25 0.89 -8.08 -14.01
N GLY A 26 1.71 -8.36 -13.01
CA GLY A 26 3.09 -7.88 -12.97
C GLY A 26 3.28 -6.59 -12.18
N THR A 27 2.20 -6.00 -11.67
CA THR A 27 2.29 -4.81 -10.83
C THR A 27 3.12 -5.11 -9.57
N THR A 28 4.10 -4.24 -9.30
CA THR A 28 4.88 -4.31 -8.06
C THR A 28 4.20 -3.51 -6.96
N LEU A 29 4.65 -3.68 -5.72
CA LEU A 29 4.14 -2.87 -4.61
C LEU A 29 4.42 -1.39 -4.85
N ALA A 30 5.55 -1.05 -5.45
CA ALA A 30 5.87 0.34 -5.79
C ALA A 30 4.87 0.92 -6.79
N LEU A 31 4.54 0.18 -7.84
CA LEU A 31 3.56 0.62 -8.83
C LEU A 31 2.15 0.71 -8.23
N LEU A 32 1.81 -0.21 -7.36
CA LEU A 32 0.54 -0.15 -6.64
C LEU A 32 0.43 1.11 -5.80
N ARG A 33 1.50 1.45 -5.09
CA ARG A 33 1.57 2.69 -4.31
C ARG A 33 1.35 3.91 -5.21
N ASP A 34 1.94 3.93 -6.39
CA ASP A 34 1.75 5.02 -7.35
C ASP A 34 0.29 5.13 -7.80
N LEU A 35 -0.37 4.00 -8.06
CA LEU A 35 -1.79 4.01 -8.42
C LEU A 35 -2.66 4.58 -7.30
N LEU A 36 -2.34 4.24 -6.07
CA LEU A 36 -3.06 4.77 -4.91
C LEU A 36 -2.84 6.26 -4.73
N ILE A 37 -1.62 6.73 -4.94
CA ILE A 37 -1.28 8.16 -4.85
C ILE A 37 -2.16 8.99 -5.79
N GLU A 38 -2.51 8.45 -6.94
CA GLU A 38 -3.32 9.16 -7.92
C GLU A 38 -4.81 9.19 -7.59
N ARG A 39 -5.25 8.46 -6.57
CA ARG A 39 -6.68 8.35 -6.25
C ARG A 39 -7.30 9.61 -5.66
N SER A 40 -6.57 10.29 -4.79
CA SER A 40 -7.08 11.50 -4.15
C SER A 40 -5.93 12.30 -3.54
N ALA A 41 -6.22 13.53 -3.14
CA ALA A 41 -5.25 14.37 -2.45
C ALA A 41 -4.81 13.74 -1.13
N ALA A 42 -5.74 13.11 -0.39
CA ALA A 42 -5.41 12.43 0.86
C ALA A 42 -4.47 11.25 0.62
N HIS A 43 -4.74 10.42 -0.40
CA HIS A 43 -3.84 9.33 -0.77
C HIS A 43 -2.46 9.86 -1.14
N ALA A 44 -2.41 10.92 -1.96
CA ALA A 44 -1.14 11.51 -2.38
C ALA A 44 -0.33 12.01 -1.18
N GLN A 45 -0.99 12.64 -0.22
CA GLN A 45 -0.31 13.19 0.94
C GLN A 45 0.26 12.11 1.85
N VAL A 46 -0.51 11.06 2.09
CA VAL A 46 -0.15 10.00 3.06
C VAL A 46 0.82 8.99 2.46
N LEU A 47 0.66 8.68 1.18
CA LEU A 47 1.44 7.65 0.50
C LEU A 47 2.57 8.21 -0.35
N ALA A 48 2.83 9.51 -0.30
CA ALA A 48 3.86 10.16 -1.10
C ALA A 48 5.21 9.43 -0.97
N ARG A 49 5.97 9.41 -2.08
CA ARG A 49 7.26 8.71 -2.14
C ARG A 49 8.26 9.17 -1.09
N GLY A 50 8.17 10.43 -0.66
CA GLY A 50 9.01 10.94 0.42
C GLY A 50 8.64 10.46 1.80
N ARG A 51 7.48 9.81 1.96
CA ARG A 51 7.05 9.27 3.24
C ARG A 51 7.63 7.89 3.46
N THR A 52 8.19 7.67 4.64
CA THR A 52 8.70 6.35 5.00
C THR A 52 7.54 5.46 5.40
N LEU A 53 7.27 4.45 4.58
CA LEU A 53 6.22 3.46 4.84
C LEU A 53 6.77 2.06 4.67
N ARG A 54 6.14 1.14 5.38
CA ARG A 54 6.37 -0.29 5.22
C ARG A 54 5.21 -0.89 4.46
N CYS A 55 5.45 -2.01 3.81
CA CYS A 55 4.39 -2.76 3.16
C CYS A 55 4.52 -4.25 3.47
N ALA A 56 3.38 -4.92 3.44
CA ALA A 56 3.31 -6.35 3.63
C ALA A 56 2.47 -6.95 2.51
N LEU A 57 2.86 -8.15 2.11
CA LEU A 57 2.20 -8.92 1.06
C LEU A 57 1.71 -10.21 1.70
N ASN A 58 0.40 -10.41 1.72
CA ASN A 58 -0.23 -11.55 2.39
C ASN A 58 0.31 -11.74 3.82
N GLN A 59 0.37 -10.62 4.57
CA GLN A 59 0.77 -10.55 5.97
C GLN A 59 2.26 -10.77 6.25
N SER A 60 3.08 -10.81 5.20
CA SER A 60 4.54 -10.89 5.36
C SER A 60 5.19 -9.61 4.86
N LEU A 61 6.14 -9.08 5.61
CA LEU A 61 6.88 -7.89 5.17
C LEU A 61 7.50 -8.13 3.80
N ALA A 62 7.39 -7.14 2.93
CA ALA A 62 7.88 -7.23 1.57
C ALA A 62 8.55 -5.93 1.15
N ASP A 63 9.47 -6.04 0.20
CA ASP A 63 10.08 -4.90 -0.45
C ASP A 63 9.13 -4.35 -1.53
N GLU A 64 9.19 -3.06 -1.77
CA GLU A 64 8.36 -2.43 -2.81
C GLU A 64 8.65 -2.96 -4.22
N SER A 65 9.79 -3.60 -4.43
CA SER A 65 10.11 -4.26 -5.70
C SER A 65 9.38 -5.58 -5.91
N ALA A 66 8.74 -6.12 -4.87
CA ALA A 66 8.03 -7.39 -4.98
C ALA A 66 6.82 -7.29 -5.90
N VAL A 67 6.62 -8.32 -6.72
CA VAL A 67 5.46 -8.41 -7.60
C VAL A 67 4.26 -8.88 -6.79
N VAL A 68 3.12 -8.23 -6.99
CA VAL A 68 1.89 -8.56 -6.28
C VAL A 68 1.20 -9.72 -6.99
N PRO A 69 0.96 -10.85 -6.32
CA PRO A 69 0.21 -11.94 -6.92
C PRO A 69 -1.27 -11.59 -7.05
N ASP A 70 -1.97 -12.30 -7.92
CA ASP A 70 -3.42 -12.14 -8.05
C ASP A 70 -4.11 -12.47 -6.73
N ALA A 71 -5.17 -11.73 -6.42
CA ALA A 71 -5.96 -11.89 -5.20
C ALA A 71 -5.16 -11.69 -3.90
N ALA A 72 -4.04 -10.97 -3.97
CA ALA A 72 -3.23 -10.71 -2.79
C ALA A 72 -3.87 -9.65 -1.90
N GLU A 73 -3.55 -9.72 -0.61
CA GLU A 73 -3.81 -8.67 0.33
C GLU A 73 -2.51 -7.89 0.57
N VAL A 74 -2.58 -6.58 0.40
CA VAL A 74 -1.43 -5.69 0.59
C VAL A 74 -1.72 -4.75 1.74
N ALA A 75 -0.75 -4.53 2.61
CA ALA A 75 -0.88 -3.57 3.70
C ALA A 75 0.17 -2.48 3.56
N PHE A 76 -0.25 -1.24 3.84
CA PHE A 76 0.67 -0.11 4.00
C PHE A 76 0.53 0.44 5.42
N PHE A 77 1.65 0.70 6.06
CA PHE A 77 1.68 1.16 7.44
C PHE A 77 2.98 1.91 7.72
N PRO A 78 2.97 2.81 8.71
CA PRO A 78 4.20 3.49 9.09
C PRO A 78 5.17 2.51 9.74
N PRO A 79 6.49 2.78 9.67
CA PRO A 79 7.45 1.93 10.34
C PRO A 79 7.22 1.93 11.85
N VAL A 80 7.44 0.78 12.47
CA VAL A 80 7.40 0.67 13.91
C VAL A 80 8.69 1.27 14.45
N THR A 81 8.58 2.39 15.12
CA THR A 81 9.73 2.95 15.81
C THR A 81 9.92 2.16 17.09
N GLY A 82 11.03 1.49 17.19
CA GLY A 82 11.33 0.63 18.32
C GLY A 82 11.35 1.41 19.62
N GLY A 83 10.45 1.13 20.40
CA GLY A 83 10.45 1.76 21.69
C GLY A 83 9.25 2.30 22.12
#